data_02ad5945bdd8292489674936bc3207bc
#
_entry.id   02ad5945bdd8292489674936bc3207bc
#
_cell.length_a   1.000
_cell.length_b   1.000
_cell.length_c   1.000
_cell.angle_alpha   90.00
_cell.angle_beta   90.00
_cell.angle_gamma   90.00
#
_symmetry.space_group_name_H-M   'P 1'
#
loop_
_entity.id
_entity.type
_entity.pdbx_description
1 polymer ?
#
loop_
_entity_poly.entity_id
_entity_poly.type
_entity_poly.pdbx_seq_one_letter_code
_entity_poly.pdbx_strand_id
1 'polypeptide(L)'
;MEFYAIWNLIRRRWWLILLPGVAALAATAPQLKNVISPPVTYSVAIRLTAAAPPNAEIEGVTTPYEDNVYVPLLASEYVVVNMPHWIASDRFAAEVQDLLSQTRIDNTAAQLQGAFSAHSLRSNQVLYVGWDDPDEIRAISQAAVTVLQTRNQAYFPMFAAVPVEVVPLDDVEVTEAAPPITARLDPLIRVAIGFAAGVGLVVLAEYLDMTVRSRREVEALGLRVIGEIPRER
;
A
#
# COMPACT_ATOMS: atom_id res chain seq x y z
N MET A 1 0.43 45.50 -5.89
CA MET A 1 1.18 45.87 -4.66
C MET A 1 1.32 44.73 -3.64
N GLU A 2 0.55 43.66 -3.76
CA GLU A 2 0.57 42.56 -2.78
C GLU A 2 1.81 41.65 -2.84
N PHE A 3 2.39 41.45 -4.02
CA PHE A 3 3.57 40.60 -4.19
C PHE A 3 4.81 41.10 -3.42
N TYR A 4 4.98 42.40 -3.36
CA TYR A 4 6.12 43.04 -2.63
C TYR A 4 5.97 42.91 -1.10
N ALA A 5 4.74 42.93 -0.62
CA ALA A 5 4.42 42.72 0.78
C ALA A 5 4.73 41.30 1.22
N ILE A 6 4.28 40.28 0.41
CA ILE A 6 4.54 38.85 0.64
C ILE A 6 6.05 38.58 0.63
N TRP A 7 6.79 39.13 -0.33
CA TRP A 7 8.23 38.96 -0.41
C TRP A 7 8.98 39.47 0.82
N ASN A 8 8.61 40.69 1.32
CA ASN A 8 9.18 41.25 2.53
C ASN A 8 8.84 40.43 3.79
N LEU A 9 7.64 39.86 3.83
CA LEU A 9 7.19 38.96 4.89
C LEU A 9 8.08 37.72 4.95
N ILE A 10 8.22 37.01 3.81
CA ILE A 10 9.04 35.80 3.69
C ILE A 10 10.49 36.12 4.06
N ARG A 11 11.07 37.18 3.51
CA ARG A 11 12.45 37.59 3.77
C ARG A 11 12.75 37.88 5.21
N ARG A 12 11.75 38.37 5.97
CA ARG A 12 11.90 38.72 7.37
C ARG A 12 11.82 37.53 8.31
N ARG A 13 11.00 36.54 7.96
CA ARG A 13 10.70 35.35 8.80
C ARG A 13 11.09 34.03 8.10
N TRP A 14 12.06 34.08 7.20
CA TRP A 14 12.49 32.93 6.41
C TRP A 14 12.88 31.71 7.26
N TRP A 15 13.39 31.94 8.45
CA TRP A 15 13.74 30.89 9.40
C TRP A 15 12.53 30.06 9.86
N LEU A 16 11.33 30.65 9.92
CA LEU A 16 10.09 29.91 10.23
C LEU A 16 9.70 28.96 9.09
N ILE A 17 10.10 29.21 7.87
CA ILE A 17 9.91 28.31 6.74
C ILE A 17 10.97 27.22 6.76
N LEU A 18 12.21 27.57 7.05
CA LEU A 18 13.32 26.63 7.04
C LEU A 18 13.24 25.62 8.18
N LEU A 19 12.81 26.02 9.36
CA LEU A 19 12.82 25.16 10.54
C LEU A 19 11.96 23.89 10.35
N PRO A 20 10.67 23.96 9.94
CA PRO A 20 9.90 22.74 9.66
C PRO A 20 10.41 21.99 8.43
N GLY A 21 10.89 22.71 7.41
CA GLY A 21 11.47 22.09 6.22
C GLY A 21 12.73 21.28 6.53
N VAL A 22 13.65 21.83 7.32
CA VAL A 22 14.87 21.13 7.76
C VAL A 22 14.53 19.99 8.72
N ALA A 23 13.55 20.18 9.62
CA ALA A 23 13.09 19.10 10.49
C ALA A 23 12.51 17.92 9.69
N ALA A 24 11.71 18.22 8.67
CA ALA A 24 11.18 17.21 7.75
C ALA A 24 12.29 16.53 6.95
N LEU A 25 13.29 17.28 6.47
CA LEU A 25 14.48 16.75 5.80
C LEU A 25 15.29 15.81 6.73
N ALA A 26 15.53 16.23 7.97
CA ALA A 26 16.24 15.41 8.94
C ALA A 26 15.50 14.12 9.29
N ALA A 27 14.18 14.18 9.43
CA ALA A 27 13.33 13.02 9.67
C ALA A 27 13.30 12.04 8.47
N THR A 28 13.43 12.55 7.23
CA THR A 28 13.45 11.74 6.02
C THR A 28 14.84 11.31 5.57
N ALA A 29 15.90 11.85 6.17
CA ALA A 29 17.30 11.55 5.82
C ALA A 29 17.63 10.05 5.76
N PRO A 30 17.22 9.20 6.73
CA PRO A 30 17.49 7.77 6.65
C PRO A 30 16.77 7.10 5.47
N GLN A 31 15.66 7.64 5.00
CA GLN A 31 14.89 7.11 3.87
C GLN A 31 15.44 7.55 2.50
N LEU A 32 16.29 8.60 2.46
CA LEU A 32 16.90 9.05 1.22
C LEU A 32 17.77 7.96 0.56
N LYS A 33 18.39 7.11 1.36
CA LYS A 33 19.16 5.97 0.84
C LYS A 33 18.28 5.05 -0.01
N ASN A 34 17.05 4.80 0.43
CA ASN A 34 16.08 3.96 -0.28
C ASN A 34 15.53 4.61 -1.57
N VAL A 35 15.61 5.94 -1.67
CA VAL A 35 15.23 6.68 -2.90
C VAL A 35 16.32 6.57 -3.96
N ILE A 36 17.59 6.65 -3.55
CA ILE A 36 18.76 6.61 -4.45
C ILE A 36 19.05 5.17 -4.87
N SER A 37 18.98 4.24 -3.90
CA SER A 37 19.22 2.81 -4.11
C SER A 37 18.06 2.04 -3.46
N PRO A 38 16.91 1.94 -4.15
CA PRO A 38 15.77 1.20 -3.61
C PRO A 38 16.17 -0.27 -3.43
N PRO A 39 15.73 -0.91 -2.33
CA PRO A 39 15.93 -2.33 -2.16
C PRO A 39 15.29 -3.06 -3.34
N VAL A 40 15.98 -4.05 -3.86
CA VAL A 40 15.43 -4.94 -4.89
C VAL A 40 14.39 -5.80 -4.20
N THR A 41 13.18 -5.78 -4.70
CA THR A 41 12.10 -6.67 -4.28
C THR A 41 11.77 -7.59 -5.45
N TYR A 42 11.36 -8.80 -5.14
CA TYR A 42 10.97 -9.78 -6.13
C TYR A 42 9.46 -9.96 -6.09
N SER A 43 8.87 -10.29 -7.21
CA SER A 43 7.45 -10.57 -7.32
C SER A 43 7.21 -11.84 -8.15
N VAL A 44 6.20 -12.59 -7.73
CA VAL A 44 5.67 -13.73 -8.46
C VAL A 44 4.19 -13.47 -8.70
N ALA A 45 3.73 -13.69 -9.93
CA ALA A 45 2.33 -13.62 -10.31
C ALA A 45 1.91 -14.95 -10.89
N ILE A 46 0.97 -15.63 -10.24
CA ILE A 46 0.48 -16.94 -10.66
C ILE A 46 -1.01 -16.83 -10.95
N ARG A 47 -1.39 -17.15 -12.17
CA ARG A 47 -2.81 -17.30 -12.52
C ARG A 47 -3.30 -18.65 -12.07
N LEU A 48 -4.47 -18.66 -11.46
CA LEU A 48 -5.13 -19.83 -10.92
C LEU A 48 -6.55 -19.89 -11.47
N THR A 49 -7.04 -21.08 -11.69
CA THR A 49 -8.45 -21.33 -11.94
C THR A 49 -8.96 -22.37 -10.97
N ALA A 50 -10.26 -22.44 -10.77
CA ALA A 50 -10.89 -23.51 -10.02
C ALA A 50 -11.80 -24.29 -10.97
N ALA A 51 -11.69 -25.59 -10.93
CA ALA A 51 -12.50 -26.48 -11.74
C ALA A 51 -13.12 -27.56 -10.84
N ALA A 52 -14.42 -27.78 -10.98
CA ALA A 52 -15.03 -29.00 -10.45
C ALA A 52 -14.97 -30.08 -11.53
N PRO A 53 -14.66 -31.33 -11.18
CA PRO A 53 -14.64 -32.42 -12.16
C PRO A 53 -16.02 -32.58 -12.79
N PRO A 54 -16.11 -32.76 -14.12
CA PRO A 54 -17.37 -32.80 -14.85
C PRO A 54 -18.28 -33.97 -14.45
N ASN A 55 -17.77 -34.95 -13.72
CA ASN A 55 -18.46 -36.15 -13.27
C ASN A 55 -18.51 -36.25 -11.75
N ALA A 56 -18.52 -35.14 -11.03
CA ALA A 56 -18.79 -35.15 -9.59
C ALA A 56 -20.21 -35.71 -9.38
N GLU A 57 -20.32 -37.02 -9.16
CA GLU A 57 -21.57 -37.65 -8.74
C GLU A 57 -21.91 -37.09 -7.37
N ILE A 58 -22.89 -36.22 -7.33
CA ILE A 58 -23.44 -35.71 -6.07
C ILE A 58 -24.31 -36.86 -5.54
N GLU A 59 -23.80 -37.58 -4.56
CA GLU A 59 -24.45 -38.74 -3.97
C GLU A 59 -25.87 -38.35 -3.47
N GLY A 60 -26.91 -38.95 -4.05
CA GLY A 60 -28.31 -38.73 -3.64
C GLY A 60 -29.11 -37.70 -4.43
N VAL A 61 -28.54 -37.08 -5.46
CA VAL A 61 -29.27 -36.13 -6.31
C VAL A 61 -29.46 -36.76 -7.71
N THR A 62 -30.64 -37.33 -7.95
CA THR A 62 -31.10 -37.71 -9.29
C THR A 62 -31.60 -36.47 -10.01
N THR A 63 -30.69 -35.64 -10.44
CA THR A 63 -31.05 -34.37 -11.12
C THR A 63 -31.00 -34.51 -12.62
N PRO A 64 -31.83 -33.74 -13.36
CA PRO A 64 -31.73 -33.62 -14.80
C PRO A 64 -30.33 -33.17 -15.24
N TYR A 65 -29.93 -33.53 -16.45
CA TYR A 65 -28.63 -33.28 -17.07
C TYR A 65 -28.09 -31.82 -16.89
N GLU A 66 -28.97 -30.83 -16.81
CA GLU A 66 -28.62 -29.44 -16.65
C GLU A 66 -27.98 -29.11 -15.27
N ASP A 67 -28.44 -29.76 -14.19
CA ASP A 67 -27.92 -29.51 -12.85
C ASP A 67 -26.52 -30.10 -12.64
N ASN A 68 -26.18 -31.19 -13.33
CA ASN A 68 -24.85 -31.82 -13.23
C ASN A 68 -23.71 -30.98 -13.82
N VAL A 69 -24.01 -30.05 -14.72
CA VAL A 69 -23.02 -29.14 -15.33
C VAL A 69 -23.03 -27.78 -14.68
N TYR A 70 -24.21 -27.29 -14.33
CA TYR A 70 -24.40 -25.92 -13.82
C TYR A 70 -23.92 -25.76 -12.37
N VAL A 71 -24.22 -26.73 -11.50
CA VAL A 71 -23.81 -26.66 -10.07
C VAL A 71 -22.29 -26.70 -9.92
N PRO A 72 -21.53 -27.60 -10.56
CA PRO A 72 -20.07 -27.58 -10.54
C PRO A 72 -19.46 -26.28 -11.07
N LEU A 73 -20.04 -25.72 -12.13
CA LEU A 73 -19.59 -24.44 -12.69
C LEU A 73 -19.77 -23.29 -11.68
N LEU A 74 -20.94 -23.19 -11.06
CA LEU A 74 -21.20 -22.17 -10.03
C LEU A 74 -20.30 -22.36 -8.80
N ALA A 75 -20.05 -23.59 -8.37
CA ALA A 75 -19.15 -23.89 -7.25
C ALA A 75 -17.72 -23.41 -7.57
N SER A 76 -17.24 -23.70 -8.77
CA SER A 76 -15.92 -23.25 -9.25
C SER A 76 -15.83 -21.73 -9.27
N GLU A 77 -16.81 -21.04 -9.82
CA GLU A 77 -16.85 -19.57 -9.88
C GLU A 77 -16.92 -18.95 -8.47
N TYR A 78 -17.73 -19.53 -7.58
CA TYR A 78 -17.84 -19.06 -6.20
C TYR A 78 -16.52 -19.18 -5.45
N VAL A 79 -15.79 -20.29 -5.60
CA VAL A 79 -14.49 -20.50 -4.98
C VAL A 79 -13.50 -19.43 -5.47
N VAL A 80 -13.39 -19.24 -6.79
CA VAL A 80 -12.48 -18.25 -7.37
C VAL A 80 -12.77 -16.82 -6.89
N VAL A 81 -14.04 -16.43 -6.86
CA VAL A 81 -14.45 -15.07 -6.45
C VAL A 81 -14.15 -14.81 -4.97
N ASN A 82 -14.25 -15.83 -4.12
CA ASN A 82 -14.04 -15.67 -2.67
C ASN A 82 -12.61 -16.00 -2.21
N MET A 83 -11.79 -16.60 -3.07
CA MET A 83 -10.41 -16.96 -2.77
C MET A 83 -9.53 -15.77 -2.35
N PRO A 84 -9.65 -14.54 -2.92
CA PRO A 84 -8.89 -13.38 -2.47
C PRO A 84 -9.08 -13.04 -0.99
N HIS A 85 -10.31 -13.22 -0.47
CA HIS A 85 -10.58 -13.01 0.95
C HIS A 85 -9.90 -14.05 1.84
N TRP A 86 -9.81 -15.29 1.38
CA TRP A 86 -9.05 -16.32 2.07
C TRP A 86 -7.55 -16.02 2.06
N ILE A 87 -6.98 -15.69 0.90
CA ILE A 87 -5.56 -15.37 0.75
C ILE A 87 -5.15 -14.19 1.63
N ALA A 88 -6.00 -13.18 1.80
CA ALA A 88 -5.76 -12.05 2.67
C ALA A 88 -5.91 -12.35 4.18
N SER A 89 -6.32 -13.56 4.56
CA SER A 89 -6.58 -13.92 5.95
C SER A 89 -5.32 -14.37 6.70
N ASP A 90 -5.31 -14.14 8.03
CA ASP A 90 -4.25 -14.65 8.92
C ASP A 90 -4.16 -16.17 8.89
N ARG A 91 -5.30 -16.86 8.70
CA ARG A 91 -5.35 -18.30 8.61
C ARG A 91 -4.57 -18.83 7.41
N PHE A 92 -4.72 -18.21 6.25
CA PHE A 92 -3.97 -18.60 5.06
C PHE A 92 -2.46 -18.43 5.28
N ALA A 93 -2.05 -17.30 5.84
CA ALA A 93 -0.65 -17.04 6.15
C ALA A 93 -0.07 -18.05 7.16
N ALA A 94 -0.84 -18.43 8.17
CA ALA A 94 -0.45 -19.45 9.14
C ALA A 94 -0.32 -20.85 8.51
N GLU A 95 -1.23 -21.23 7.62
CA GLU A 95 -1.18 -22.52 6.89
C GLU A 95 0.03 -22.58 5.94
N VAL A 96 0.38 -21.45 5.30
CA VAL A 96 1.62 -21.34 4.51
C VAL A 96 2.85 -21.43 5.40
N GLN A 97 2.85 -20.74 6.56
CA GLN A 97 3.94 -20.82 7.54
C GLN A 97 4.19 -22.26 8.01
N ASP A 98 3.14 -23.01 8.29
CA ASP A 98 3.24 -24.41 8.72
C ASP A 98 3.96 -25.28 7.69
N LEU A 99 3.72 -25.06 6.40
CA LEU A 99 4.44 -25.75 5.33
C LEU A 99 5.90 -25.30 5.23
N LEU A 100 6.17 -24.00 5.37
CA LEU A 100 7.51 -23.43 5.28
C LEU A 100 8.38 -23.82 6.49
N SER A 101 7.80 -24.03 7.66
CA SER A 101 8.52 -24.48 8.86
C SER A 101 9.26 -25.80 8.66
N GLN A 102 8.79 -26.62 7.73
CA GLN A 102 9.45 -27.85 7.31
C GLN A 102 10.67 -27.61 6.41
N THR A 103 10.79 -26.42 5.83
CA THR A 103 11.83 -26.02 4.85
C THR A 103 12.91 -25.11 5.46
N ARG A 104 12.95 -24.87 6.78
CA ARG A 104 13.91 -24.00 7.49
C ARG A 104 13.77 -22.49 7.15
N ILE A 105 12.65 -22.08 6.61
CA ILE A 105 12.32 -20.66 6.38
C ILE A 105 11.55 -20.18 7.60
N ASP A 106 12.18 -19.32 8.41
CA ASP A 106 11.63 -18.87 9.70
C ASP A 106 10.94 -17.50 9.53
N ASN A 107 9.79 -17.49 8.86
CA ASN A 107 9.00 -16.30 8.65
C ASN A 107 7.73 -16.34 9.52
N THR A 108 7.35 -15.18 10.08
CA THR A 108 6.12 -15.09 10.88
C THR A 108 4.88 -15.00 9.98
N ALA A 109 3.72 -15.53 10.43
CA ALA A 109 2.47 -15.43 9.69
C ALA A 109 2.10 -13.97 9.33
N ALA A 110 2.41 -13.01 10.20
CA ALA A 110 2.16 -11.59 9.95
C ALA A 110 3.00 -11.02 8.80
N GLN A 111 4.26 -11.47 8.66
CA GLN A 111 5.12 -11.08 7.53
C GLN A 111 4.60 -11.69 6.23
N LEU A 112 4.23 -12.98 6.27
CA LEU A 112 3.67 -13.69 5.13
C LEU A 112 2.33 -13.11 4.67
N GLN A 113 1.45 -12.71 5.59
CA GLN A 113 0.19 -12.08 5.24
C GLN A 113 0.40 -10.81 4.41
N GLY A 114 1.39 -9.98 4.77
CA GLY A 114 1.75 -8.79 4.01
C GLY A 114 2.35 -9.06 2.63
N ALA A 115 2.86 -10.27 2.39
CA ALA A 115 3.46 -10.68 1.13
C ALA A 115 2.42 -11.09 0.07
N PHE A 116 1.20 -11.46 0.48
CA PHE A 116 0.17 -11.97 -0.41
C PHE A 116 -0.83 -10.91 -0.82
N SER A 117 -1.14 -10.87 -2.09
CA SER A 117 -2.33 -10.19 -2.61
C SER A 117 -2.93 -11.00 -3.75
N ALA A 118 -4.24 -10.91 -3.90
CA ALA A 118 -4.92 -11.66 -4.94
C ALA A 118 -6.05 -10.84 -5.56
N HIS A 119 -6.25 -11.08 -6.85
CA HIS A 119 -7.29 -10.42 -7.62
C HIS A 119 -8.05 -11.46 -8.42
N SER A 120 -9.37 -11.48 -8.30
CA SER A 120 -10.22 -12.35 -9.09
C SER A 120 -10.86 -11.58 -10.24
N LEU A 121 -10.87 -12.20 -11.42
CA LEU A 121 -11.59 -11.73 -12.59
C LEU A 121 -12.38 -12.89 -13.19
N ARG A 122 -13.68 -12.93 -12.92
CA ARG A 122 -14.57 -14.04 -13.30
C ARG A 122 -14.05 -15.40 -12.79
N SER A 123 -13.76 -16.33 -13.71
CA SER A 123 -13.30 -17.68 -13.40
C SER A 123 -11.79 -17.80 -13.18
N ASN A 124 -11.06 -16.71 -13.28
CA ASN A 124 -9.61 -16.68 -13.08
C ASN A 124 -9.24 -15.82 -11.89
N GLN A 125 -8.16 -16.19 -11.24
CA GLN A 125 -7.55 -15.44 -10.17
C GLN A 125 -6.07 -15.26 -10.44
N VAL A 126 -5.51 -14.14 -10.01
CA VAL A 126 -4.07 -13.91 -9.98
C VAL A 126 -3.64 -13.78 -8.53
N LEU A 127 -2.76 -14.65 -8.10
CA LEU A 127 -2.04 -14.55 -6.84
C LEU A 127 -0.75 -13.78 -7.09
N TYR A 128 -0.55 -12.71 -6.34
CA TYR A 128 0.70 -11.97 -6.30
C TYR A 128 1.41 -12.24 -4.99
N VAL A 129 2.68 -12.56 -5.07
CA VAL A 129 3.56 -12.74 -3.92
C VAL A 129 4.71 -11.75 -4.07
N GLY A 130 5.00 -10.97 -3.03
CA GLY A 130 6.13 -10.03 -2.99
C GLY A 130 7.06 -10.37 -1.84
N TRP A 131 8.37 -10.48 -2.11
CA TRP A 131 9.38 -10.79 -1.10
C TRP A 131 10.76 -10.23 -1.46
N ASP A 132 11.64 -10.10 -0.47
CA ASP A 132 12.95 -9.48 -0.67
C ASP A 132 14.03 -10.48 -1.13
N ASP A 133 13.82 -11.78 -0.93
CA ASP A 133 14.75 -12.84 -1.30
C ASP A 133 14.20 -13.72 -2.44
N PRO A 134 14.96 -13.93 -3.54
CA PRO A 134 14.49 -14.67 -4.71
C PRO A 134 14.34 -16.18 -4.48
N ASP A 135 15.04 -16.77 -3.54
CA ASP A 135 14.93 -18.19 -3.22
C ASP A 135 13.77 -18.43 -2.24
N GLU A 136 13.61 -17.55 -1.26
CA GLU A 136 12.48 -17.61 -0.32
C GLU A 136 11.14 -17.36 -1.04
N ILE A 137 11.04 -16.38 -1.94
CA ILE A 137 9.78 -16.09 -2.65
C ILE A 137 9.30 -17.28 -3.47
N ARG A 138 10.23 -18.05 -4.05
CA ARG A 138 9.89 -19.27 -4.77
C ARG A 138 9.24 -20.31 -3.86
N ALA A 139 9.86 -20.54 -2.69
CA ALA A 139 9.35 -21.48 -1.70
C ALA A 139 8.00 -21.01 -1.13
N ILE A 140 7.87 -19.72 -0.81
CA ILE A 140 6.63 -19.10 -0.32
C ILE A 140 5.51 -19.26 -1.36
N SER A 141 5.81 -18.99 -2.62
CA SER A 141 4.82 -19.11 -3.71
C SER A 141 4.37 -20.55 -3.92
N GLN A 142 5.30 -21.52 -3.89
CA GLN A 142 4.98 -22.93 -3.98
C GLN A 142 4.15 -23.43 -2.80
N ALA A 143 4.49 -23.01 -1.58
CA ALA A 143 3.72 -23.33 -0.39
C ALA A 143 2.31 -22.73 -0.46
N ALA A 144 2.18 -21.48 -0.91
CA ALA A 144 0.88 -20.83 -1.09
C ALA A 144 0.00 -21.58 -2.10
N VAL A 145 0.53 -21.97 -3.25
CA VAL A 145 -0.20 -22.79 -4.24
C VAL A 145 -0.61 -24.13 -3.64
N THR A 146 0.26 -24.79 -2.89
CA THR A 146 -0.03 -26.06 -2.22
C THR A 146 -1.16 -25.93 -1.21
N VAL A 147 -1.17 -24.85 -0.40
CA VAL A 147 -2.28 -24.55 0.53
C VAL A 147 -3.59 -24.36 -0.22
N LEU A 148 -3.59 -23.58 -1.31
CA LEU A 148 -4.78 -23.34 -2.13
C LEU A 148 -5.33 -24.64 -2.75
N GLN A 149 -4.46 -25.57 -3.13
CA GLN A 149 -4.86 -26.86 -3.69
C GLN A 149 -5.38 -27.84 -2.64
N THR A 150 -4.74 -27.89 -1.47
CA THR A 150 -4.99 -28.93 -0.48
C THR A 150 -5.99 -28.54 0.61
N ARG A 151 -6.14 -27.23 0.92
CA ARG A 151 -6.96 -26.72 2.01
C ARG A 151 -8.26 -26.04 1.58
N ASN A 152 -8.52 -25.93 0.27
CA ASN A 152 -9.70 -25.25 -0.26
C ASN A 152 -11.02 -25.84 0.28
N GLN A 153 -11.15 -27.16 0.41
CA GLN A 153 -12.35 -27.81 0.94
C GLN A 153 -12.58 -27.51 2.43
N ALA A 154 -11.51 -27.40 3.22
CA ALA A 154 -11.61 -27.02 4.63
C ALA A 154 -12.05 -25.56 4.80
N TYR A 155 -11.73 -24.71 3.84
CA TYR A 155 -12.13 -23.30 3.85
C TYR A 155 -13.54 -23.08 3.28
N PHE A 156 -13.92 -23.88 2.29
CA PHE A 156 -15.24 -23.85 1.65
C PHE A 156 -16.02 -25.14 1.92
N PRO A 157 -16.40 -25.44 3.18
CA PRO A 157 -17.02 -26.73 3.56
C PRO A 157 -18.36 -26.96 2.90
N MET A 158 -19.03 -25.91 2.41
CA MET A 158 -20.28 -26.02 1.65
C MET A 158 -20.14 -26.77 0.32
N PHE A 159 -18.91 -26.88 -0.20
CA PHE A 159 -18.60 -27.61 -1.43
C PHE A 159 -17.96 -28.97 -1.17
N ALA A 160 -18.04 -29.51 0.06
CA ALA A 160 -17.51 -30.83 0.37
C ALA A 160 -18.11 -31.95 -0.51
N ALA A 161 -19.36 -31.76 -0.96
CA ALA A 161 -20.04 -32.68 -1.87
C ALA A 161 -19.64 -32.46 -3.37
N VAL A 162 -19.07 -31.30 -3.71
CA VAL A 162 -18.62 -30.98 -5.06
C VAL A 162 -17.16 -30.52 -4.94
N PRO A 163 -16.19 -31.44 -4.98
CA PRO A 163 -14.79 -31.11 -4.82
C PRO A 163 -14.35 -30.16 -5.94
N VAL A 164 -13.90 -28.97 -5.57
CA VAL A 164 -13.33 -27.99 -6.49
C VAL A 164 -11.82 -28.11 -6.42
N GLU A 165 -11.19 -28.36 -7.55
CA GLU A 165 -9.75 -28.42 -7.69
C GLU A 165 -9.19 -27.07 -8.13
N VAL A 166 -8.18 -26.57 -7.40
CA VAL A 166 -7.47 -25.34 -7.77
C VAL A 166 -6.29 -25.70 -8.65
N VAL A 167 -6.29 -25.18 -9.86
CA VAL A 167 -5.28 -25.49 -10.89
C VAL A 167 -4.47 -24.23 -11.19
N PRO A 168 -3.14 -24.24 -10.95
CA PRO A 168 -2.26 -23.18 -11.43
C PRO A 168 -2.13 -23.26 -12.95
N LEU A 169 -2.20 -22.10 -13.60
CA LEU A 169 -2.07 -21.98 -15.06
C LEU A 169 -0.65 -21.57 -15.46
N ASP A 170 0.10 -21.00 -14.54
CA ASP A 170 1.47 -20.54 -14.75
C ASP A 170 2.42 -21.25 -13.77
N ASP A 171 3.66 -21.40 -14.20
CA ASP A 171 4.76 -21.78 -13.33
C ASP A 171 5.18 -20.62 -12.41
N VAL A 172 5.89 -20.96 -11.33
CA VAL A 172 6.43 -19.97 -10.40
C VAL A 172 7.64 -19.28 -11.04
N GLU A 173 7.41 -18.14 -11.68
CA GLU A 173 8.45 -17.32 -12.27
C GLU A 173 8.74 -16.10 -11.38
N VAL A 174 9.98 -16.02 -10.90
CA VAL A 174 10.43 -14.91 -10.05
C VAL A 174 10.91 -13.78 -10.94
N THR A 175 10.28 -12.61 -10.79
CA THR A 175 10.66 -11.39 -11.52
C THR A 175 11.09 -10.30 -10.55
N GLU A 176 12.06 -9.49 -10.95
CA GLU A 176 12.40 -8.29 -10.17
C GLU A 176 11.25 -7.29 -10.24
N ALA A 177 10.72 -6.91 -9.10
CA ALA A 177 9.69 -5.90 -8.99
C ALA A 177 10.31 -4.51 -9.00
N ALA A 178 9.90 -3.67 -9.95
CA ALA A 178 10.27 -2.27 -9.91
C ALA A 178 9.67 -1.61 -8.65
N PRO A 179 10.47 -0.86 -7.87
CA PRO A 179 9.97 -0.21 -6.67
C PRO A 179 8.82 0.75 -7.05
N PRO A 180 7.73 0.76 -6.27
CA PRO A 180 6.58 1.60 -6.57
C PRO A 180 7.00 3.08 -6.59
N ILE A 181 6.46 3.83 -7.54
CA ILE A 181 6.75 5.28 -7.69
C ILE A 181 6.46 6.04 -6.40
N THR A 182 5.46 5.61 -5.64
CA THR A 182 5.10 6.16 -4.33
C THR A 182 6.25 6.10 -3.32
N ALA A 183 7.03 5.02 -3.30
CA ALA A 183 8.17 4.89 -2.41
C ALA A 183 9.28 5.94 -2.69
N ARG A 184 9.42 6.37 -3.95
CA ARG A 184 10.36 7.43 -4.35
C ARG A 184 9.82 8.83 -4.06
N LEU A 185 8.51 9.03 -4.17
CA LEU A 185 7.87 10.34 -3.98
C LEU A 185 7.59 10.65 -2.51
N ASP A 186 7.40 9.65 -1.64
CA ASP A 186 7.02 9.83 -0.24
C ASP A 186 7.97 10.77 0.53
N PRO A 187 9.32 10.65 0.45
CA PRO A 187 10.21 11.60 1.12
C PRO A 187 10.09 13.03 0.58
N LEU A 188 9.89 13.20 -0.73
CA LEU A 188 9.73 14.51 -1.35
C LEU A 188 8.43 15.17 -0.90
N ILE A 189 7.34 14.40 -0.83
CA ILE A 189 6.04 14.89 -0.36
C ILE A 189 6.15 15.34 1.10
N ARG A 190 6.81 14.58 1.97
CA ARG A 190 7.02 14.95 3.39
C ARG A 190 7.79 16.26 3.53
N VAL A 191 8.86 16.43 2.76
CA VAL A 191 9.64 17.66 2.74
C VAL A 191 8.79 18.84 2.23
N ALA A 192 8.01 18.65 1.17
CA ALA A 192 7.12 19.69 0.65
C ALA A 192 6.06 20.11 1.68
N ILE A 193 5.48 19.14 2.41
CA ILE A 193 4.55 19.43 3.52
C ILE A 193 5.23 20.21 4.63
N GLY A 194 6.48 19.87 4.97
CA GLY A 194 7.27 20.62 5.97
C GLY A 194 7.45 22.09 5.58
N PHE A 195 7.81 22.38 4.33
CA PHE A 195 7.91 23.74 3.83
C PHE A 195 6.55 24.46 3.77
N ALA A 196 5.50 23.77 3.33
CA ALA A 196 4.14 24.34 3.32
C ALA A 196 3.65 24.71 4.74
N ALA A 197 3.92 23.87 5.72
CA ALA A 197 3.65 24.18 7.14
C ALA A 197 4.46 25.40 7.61
N GLY A 198 5.71 25.53 7.19
CA GLY A 198 6.55 26.71 7.47
C GLY A 198 5.95 27.99 6.90
N VAL A 199 5.45 27.96 5.68
CA VAL A 199 4.74 29.11 5.08
C VAL A 199 3.48 29.46 5.91
N GLY A 200 2.70 28.45 6.31
CA GLY A 200 1.56 28.63 7.18
C GLY A 200 1.92 29.29 8.51
N LEU A 201 3.05 28.90 9.12
CA LEU A 201 3.57 29.52 10.35
C LEU A 201 3.96 30.99 10.14
N VAL A 202 4.52 31.35 9.00
CA VAL A 202 4.83 32.75 8.67
C VAL A 202 3.55 33.58 8.58
N VAL A 203 2.52 33.09 7.90
CA VAL A 203 1.23 33.77 7.80
C VAL A 203 0.56 33.90 9.17
N LEU A 204 0.57 32.84 9.96
CA LEU A 204 0.03 32.84 11.32
C LEU A 204 0.79 33.84 12.23
N ALA A 205 2.11 33.84 12.16
CA ALA A 205 2.96 34.75 12.95
C ALA A 205 2.76 36.21 12.54
N GLU A 206 2.43 36.50 11.30
CA GLU A 206 2.08 37.85 10.86
C GLU A 206 0.67 38.24 11.30
N TYR A 207 -0.28 37.32 11.24
CA TYR A 207 -1.65 37.56 11.71
C TYR A 207 -1.70 37.87 13.23
N LEU A 208 -0.83 37.22 14.00
CA LEU A 208 -0.73 37.45 15.45
C LEU A 208 0.13 38.67 15.83
N ASP A 209 0.85 39.23 14.87
CA ASP A 209 1.76 40.34 15.10
C ASP A 209 0.98 41.70 15.07
N MET A 210 0.54 42.14 16.18
CA MET A 210 -0.16 43.44 16.36
C MET A 210 0.76 44.68 16.32
N THR A 211 2.02 44.54 15.89
CA THR A 211 2.99 45.63 15.93
C THR A 211 2.80 46.53 14.71
N VAL A 212 2.45 47.77 14.95
CA VAL A 212 2.38 48.85 13.95
C VAL A 212 3.79 49.24 13.53
N ARG A 213 4.15 49.16 12.26
CA ARG A 213 5.55 49.30 11.79
C ARG A 213 5.75 50.31 10.69
N SER A 214 4.70 50.79 10.10
CA SER A 214 4.79 51.79 9.05
C SER A 214 3.88 52.96 9.31
N ARG A 215 4.32 54.14 8.86
CA ARG A 215 3.51 55.35 8.89
C ARG A 215 2.12 55.14 8.29
N ARG A 216 2.04 54.36 7.21
CA ARG A 216 0.77 54.08 6.55
C ARG A 216 -0.19 53.25 7.42
N GLU A 217 0.33 52.36 8.26
CA GLU A 217 -0.48 51.57 9.21
C GLU A 217 -1.02 52.48 10.32
N VAL A 218 -0.21 53.41 10.80
CA VAL A 218 -0.66 54.39 11.80
C VAL A 218 -1.76 55.33 11.23
N GLU A 219 -1.56 55.79 9.99
CA GLU A 219 -2.54 56.63 9.29
C GLU A 219 -3.84 55.84 8.95
N ALA A 220 -3.74 54.52 8.62
CA ALA A 220 -4.90 53.66 8.41
C ALA A 220 -5.75 53.43 9.67
N LEU A 221 -5.15 53.54 10.85
CA LEU A 221 -5.83 53.54 12.16
C LEU A 221 -6.49 54.88 12.51
N GLY A 222 -6.44 55.87 11.60
CA GLY A 222 -7.02 57.21 11.81
C GLY A 222 -6.14 58.10 12.67
N LEU A 223 -4.92 57.74 12.99
CA LEU A 223 -4.00 58.50 13.82
C LEU A 223 -3.09 59.37 12.95
N ARG A 224 -2.93 60.65 13.32
CA ARG A 224 -2.03 61.57 12.62
C ARG A 224 -0.60 61.40 13.11
N VAL A 225 0.33 61.09 12.18
CA VAL A 225 1.77 60.99 12.49
C VAL A 225 2.34 62.38 12.66
N ILE A 226 2.86 62.70 13.85
CA ILE A 226 3.39 64.02 14.22
C ILE A 226 4.91 64.12 13.95
N GLY A 227 5.63 62.99 14.00
CA GLY A 227 7.06 62.93 13.76
C GLY A 227 7.53 61.49 13.55
N GLU A 228 8.64 61.33 12.84
CA GLU A 228 9.31 60.06 12.58
C GLU A 228 10.76 60.15 13.05
N ILE A 229 11.19 59.20 13.88
CA ILE A 229 12.58 59.16 14.34
C ILE A 229 13.37 58.34 13.30
N PRO A 230 14.36 58.97 12.62
CA PRO A 230 15.17 58.27 11.63
C PRO A 230 15.94 57.13 12.31
N ARG A 231 15.98 55.96 11.66
CA ARG A 231 16.86 54.87 12.11
C ARG A 231 18.31 55.28 11.84
N GLU A 232 19.13 55.36 12.85
CA GLU A 232 20.57 55.37 12.67
C GLU A 232 21.02 54.10 11.93
N ARG A 233 21.86 54.26 10.90
CA ARG A 233 22.43 53.17 10.09
C ARG A 233 23.57 52.47 10.81
#